data_a108b83c817958f91cb0117d01eb44f8
#
_entry.id   a108b83c817958f91cb0117d01eb44f8
#
_cell.length_a   1.000
_cell.length_b   1.000
_cell.length_c   1.000
_cell.angle_alpha   90.00
_cell.angle_beta   90.00
_cell.angle_gamma   90.00
#
_symmetry.space_group_name_H-M   'P 1'
#
loop_
_entity.id
_entity.type
_entity.pdbx_description
1 polymer ?
#
loop_
_entity_poly.entity_id
_entity_poly.type
_entity_poly.pdbx_seq_one_letter_code
_entity_poly.pdbx_strand_id
1 'polypeptide(L)'
;MLMQGWHIRAAFAVALVFGTVLVDTRAPAPLAAAGEVVFRIGGDIERPQQWTLDELMALPRREVRARDRDGTEATFAGVALIELLRLAGVPVGEKLRGSNMALYLLVEAADGYRVVFALPELDPAFTERVVLLADHRDGQPLTTTEGPLRLVVPDEKRHARWARQVQSGTVRRAP
;
A
#
# COMPACT_ATOMS: atom_id res chain seq x y z
N MET A 1 97.82 -23.13 29.56
CA MET A 1 97.00 -24.30 29.82
C MET A 1 95.51 -23.88 29.59
N LEU A 2 94.95 -24.50 28.59
CA LEU A 2 93.70 -24.07 27.86
C LEU A 2 92.45 -24.14 28.74
N MET A 3 91.58 -23.13 28.64
CA MET A 3 90.17 -23.28 28.97
C MET A 3 89.29 -22.56 27.91
N GLN A 4 88.60 -23.37 27.13
CA GLN A 4 87.67 -22.93 26.12
C GLN A 4 86.35 -22.49 26.78
N GLY A 5 85.89 -21.27 26.46
CA GLY A 5 84.58 -20.77 26.80
C GLY A 5 83.58 -21.10 25.72
N TRP A 6 82.47 -21.68 26.10
CA TRP A 6 81.39 -22.09 25.23
C TRP A 6 80.29 -21.01 25.24
N HIS A 7 80.06 -20.35 24.13
CA HIS A 7 79.04 -19.36 23.93
C HIS A 7 77.74 -20.05 23.48
N ILE A 8 76.72 -20.05 24.36
CA ILE A 8 75.35 -20.47 24.03
C ILE A 8 74.65 -19.27 23.40
N ARG A 9 74.29 -19.36 22.11
CA ARG A 9 73.47 -18.44 21.40
C ARG A 9 71.99 -18.87 21.58
N ALA A 10 71.23 -18.13 22.37
CA ALA A 10 69.80 -18.28 22.45
C ALA A 10 69.17 -17.59 21.23
N ALA A 11 68.49 -18.35 20.38
CA ALA A 11 67.72 -17.84 19.26
C ALA A 11 66.24 -17.59 19.77
N PHE A 12 65.83 -16.33 19.86
CA PHE A 12 64.47 -15.99 20.09
C PHE A 12 63.67 -16.11 18.79
N ALA A 13 62.79 -17.10 18.70
CA ALA A 13 61.82 -17.22 17.62
C ALA A 13 60.60 -16.34 17.98
N VAL A 14 60.43 -15.24 17.23
CA VAL A 14 59.22 -14.41 17.29
C VAL A 14 58.16 -15.07 16.40
N ALA A 15 57.16 -15.68 16.98
CA ALA A 15 55.99 -16.19 16.26
C ALA A 15 55.05 -15.05 15.93
N LEU A 16 54.99 -14.63 14.68
CA LEU A 16 54.00 -13.73 14.13
C LEU A 16 52.66 -14.47 13.96
N VAL A 17 51.72 -14.24 14.84
CA VAL A 17 50.33 -14.72 14.69
C VAL A 17 49.62 -13.79 13.72
N PHE A 18 49.50 -14.21 12.46
CA PHE A 18 48.57 -13.56 11.51
C PHE A 18 47.13 -13.94 11.86
N GLY A 19 46.42 -13.03 12.56
CA GLY A 19 45.00 -13.12 12.75
C GLY A 19 44.32 -12.84 11.40
N THR A 20 43.78 -13.86 10.73
CA THR A 20 42.89 -13.71 9.60
C THR A 20 41.53 -13.16 10.09
N VAL A 21 41.30 -11.85 9.91
CA VAL A 21 39.97 -11.25 10.07
C VAL A 21 39.14 -11.72 8.87
N LEU A 22 38.23 -12.68 9.11
CA LEU A 22 37.17 -13.02 8.17
C LEU A 22 36.22 -11.83 8.11
N VAL A 23 36.39 -10.98 7.09
CA VAL A 23 35.36 -9.97 6.73
C VAL A 23 34.22 -10.72 6.10
N ASP A 24 33.13 -10.87 6.85
CA ASP A 24 31.86 -11.41 6.34
C ASP A 24 31.31 -10.41 5.29
N THR A 25 31.69 -10.63 4.03
CA THR A 25 31.14 -9.90 2.88
C THR A 25 29.76 -10.45 2.54
N ARG A 26 28.81 -10.30 3.48
CA ARG A 26 27.42 -10.56 3.17
C ARG A 26 26.98 -9.47 2.19
N ALA A 27 26.86 -9.84 0.91
CA ALA A 27 26.29 -8.97 -0.10
C ALA A 27 24.92 -8.48 0.41
N PRO A 28 24.60 -7.16 0.31
CA PRO A 28 23.27 -6.71 0.64
C PRO A 28 22.28 -7.50 -0.22
N ALA A 29 21.26 -8.07 0.44
CA ALA A 29 20.16 -8.73 -0.27
C ALA A 29 19.66 -7.75 -1.35
N PRO A 30 19.38 -8.20 -2.58
CA PRO A 30 18.82 -7.33 -3.60
C PRO A 30 17.57 -6.70 -3.00
N LEU A 31 17.49 -5.35 -3.01
CA LEU A 31 16.22 -4.66 -2.78
C LEU A 31 15.24 -5.32 -3.74
N ALA A 32 14.21 -5.98 -3.19
CA ALA A 32 13.08 -6.45 -3.99
C ALA A 32 12.66 -5.25 -4.84
N ALA A 33 12.63 -5.42 -6.15
CA ALA A 33 12.22 -4.36 -7.06
C ALA A 33 10.86 -3.89 -6.58
N ALA A 34 10.76 -2.63 -6.13
CA ALA A 34 9.52 -2.06 -5.68
C ALA A 34 8.53 -2.20 -6.84
N GLY A 35 7.44 -2.94 -6.64
CA GLY A 35 6.42 -3.15 -7.66
C GLY A 35 5.89 -1.80 -8.15
N GLU A 36 5.31 -1.77 -9.34
CA GLU A 36 4.69 -0.55 -9.88
C GLU A 36 3.58 -0.06 -8.94
N VAL A 37 3.62 1.23 -8.59
CA VAL A 37 2.58 1.87 -7.77
C VAL A 37 1.31 1.98 -8.59
N VAL A 38 0.25 1.32 -8.14
CA VAL A 38 -1.05 1.29 -8.83
C VAL A 38 -2.08 2.23 -8.24
N PHE A 39 -1.89 2.66 -6.97
CA PHE A 39 -2.82 3.58 -6.31
C PHE A 39 -2.11 4.55 -5.35
N ARG A 40 -2.59 5.80 -5.31
CA ARG A 40 -2.06 6.84 -4.42
C ARG A 40 -3.19 7.57 -3.70
N ILE A 41 -2.97 7.94 -2.43
CA ILE A 41 -3.81 8.89 -1.71
C ILE A 41 -2.96 10.08 -1.26
N GLY A 42 -3.46 11.29 -1.54
CA GLY A 42 -2.82 12.55 -1.19
C GLY A 42 -3.84 13.65 -0.87
N GLY A 43 -3.40 14.92 -0.88
CA GLY A 43 -4.23 16.09 -0.59
C GLY A 43 -4.11 16.55 0.86
N ASP A 44 -5.22 17.00 1.44
CA ASP A 44 -5.30 17.56 2.81
C ASP A 44 -5.27 16.43 3.86
N ILE A 45 -4.16 15.70 3.94
CA ILE A 45 -3.97 14.54 4.81
C ILE A 45 -2.61 14.57 5.50
N GLU A 46 -2.50 13.90 6.65
CA GLU A 46 -1.26 13.87 7.43
C GLU A 46 -0.16 13.01 6.78
N ARG A 47 -0.55 11.89 6.15
CA ARG A 47 0.37 10.86 5.66
C ARG A 47 -0.01 10.42 4.25
N PRO A 48 0.44 11.11 3.20
CA PRO A 48 0.28 10.63 1.83
C PRO A 48 0.78 9.19 1.69
N GLN A 49 0.01 8.36 1.00
CA GLN A 49 0.27 6.93 0.85
C GLN A 49 0.27 6.54 -0.62
N GLN A 50 1.00 5.50 -0.92
CA GLN A 50 0.99 4.86 -2.23
C GLN A 50 1.15 3.36 -2.06
N TRP A 51 0.54 2.58 -2.94
CA TRP A 51 0.53 1.13 -2.88
C TRP A 51 0.79 0.51 -4.24
N THR A 52 1.55 -0.55 -4.22
CA THR A 52 1.59 -1.55 -5.29
C THR A 52 0.35 -2.44 -5.20
N LEU A 53 0.09 -3.24 -6.23
CA LEU A 53 -1.02 -4.19 -6.21
C LEU A 53 -0.84 -5.23 -5.08
N ASP A 54 0.37 -5.76 -4.90
CA ASP A 54 0.67 -6.75 -3.86
C ASP A 54 0.45 -6.19 -2.45
N GLU A 55 0.85 -4.94 -2.21
CA GLU A 55 0.60 -4.26 -0.93
C GLU A 55 -0.90 -4.07 -0.67
N LEU A 56 -1.70 -3.71 -1.68
CA LEU A 56 -3.15 -3.63 -1.55
C LEU A 56 -3.76 -5.01 -1.25
N MET A 57 -3.29 -6.05 -1.93
CA MET A 57 -3.78 -7.41 -1.71
C MET A 57 -3.45 -7.96 -0.32
N ALA A 58 -2.41 -7.46 0.33
CA ALA A 58 -2.03 -7.81 1.71
C ALA A 58 -2.88 -7.10 2.78
N LEU A 59 -3.66 -6.06 2.43
CA LEU A 59 -4.55 -5.36 3.34
C LEU A 59 -5.81 -6.19 3.65
N PRO A 60 -6.56 -5.84 4.74
CA PRO A 60 -7.84 -6.50 5.05
C PRO A 60 -8.79 -6.46 3.85
N ARG A 61 -9.14 -7.63 3.35
CA ARG A 61 -10.00 -7.80 2.18
C ARG A 61 -11.47 -7.74 2.55
N ARG A 62 -12.27 -7.18 1.65
CA ARG A 62 -13.74 -7.22 1.70
C ARG A 62 -14.28 -7.78 0.39
N GLU A 63 -15.42 -8.43 0.49
CA GLU A 63 -16.21 -8.86 -0.65
C GLU A 63 -17.55 -8.13 -0.65
N VAL A 64 -17.96 -7.71 -1.83
CA VAL A 64 -19.25 -7.06 -2.05
C VAL A 64 -19.94 -7.73 -3.23
N ARG A 65 -21.16 -8.21 -2.99
CA ARG A 65 -22.03 -8.70 -4.07
C ARG A 65 -22.85 -7.54 -4.61
N ALA A 66 -22.76 -7.30 -5.89
CA ALA A 66 -23.43 -6.18 -6.51
C ALA A 66 -23.79 -6.49 -7.97
N ARG A 67 -24.85 -5.82 -8.47
CA ARG A 67 -25.25 -5.91 -9.86
C ARG A 67 -24.38 -4.98 -10.71
N ASP A 68 -23.68 -5.53 -11.68
CA ASP A 68 -22.82 -4.76 -12.58
C ASP A 68 -23.66 -4.06 -13.67
N ARG A 69 -22.98 -3.23 -14.47
CA ARG A 69 -23.58 -2.41 -15.54
C ARG A 69 -24.31 -3.24 -16.61
N ASP A 70 -23.85 -4.44 -16.86
CA ASP A 70 -24.45 -5.41 -17.77
C ASP A 70 -25.69 -6.10 -17.22
N GLY A 71 -26.07 -5.78 -15.98
CA GLY A 71 -27.22 -6.35 -15.27
C GLY A 71 -26.93 -7.67 -14.56
N THR A 72 -25.71 -8.23 -14.68
CA THR A 72 -25.32 -9.46 -13.98
C THR A 72 -24.94 -9.17 -12.53
N GLU A 73 -25.26 -10.10 -11.63
CA GLU A 73 -24.73 -10.06 -10.28
C GLU A 73 -23.33 -10.67 -10.26
N ALA A 74 -22.39 -9.99 -9.60
CA ALA A 74 -21.02 -10.43 -9.45
C ALA A 74 -20.54 -10.19 -8.02
N THR A 75 -19.54 -10.96 -7.59
CA THR A 75 -18.84 -10.76 -6.33
C THR A 75 -17.53 -10.04 -6.62
N PHE A 76 -17.38 -8.84 -6.07
CA PHE A 76 -16.17 -8.05 -6.17
C PHE A 76 -15.36 -8.17 -4.88
N ALA A 77 -14.05 -8.37 -5.00
CA ALA A 77 -13.15 -8.41 -3.87
C ALA A 77 -12.09 -7.30 -3.98
N GLY A 78 -11.70 -6.72 -2.84
CA GLY A 78 -10.74 -5.64 -2.78
C GLY A 78 -10.59 -5.07 -1.38
N VAL A 79 -10.16 -3.82 -1.30
CA VAL A 79 -9.99 -3.08 -0.05
C VAL A 79 -11.09 -2.00 0.05
N ALA A 80 -11.72 -1.88 1.22
CA ALA A 80 -12.65 -0.78 1.44
C ALA A 80 -11.91 0.56 1.41
N LEU A 81 -12.43 1.55 0.68
CA LEU A 81 -11.77 2.87 0.57
C LEU A 81 -11.50 3.51 1.93
N ILE A 82 -12.39 3.30 2.90
CA ILE A 82 -12.22 3.85 4.26
C ILE A 82 -10.96 3.32 4.95
N GLU A 83 -10.53 2.08 4.68
CA GLU A 83 -9.30 1.54 5.28
C GLU A 83 -8.06 2.26 4.74
N LEU A 84 -8.03 2.57 3.45
CA LEU A 84 -6.94 3.32 2.84
C LEU A 84 -6.90 4.76 3.37
N LEU A 85 -8.05 5.39 3.56
CA LEU A 85 -8.16 6.72 4.18
C LEU A 85 -7.68 6.72 5.63
N ARG A 86 -8.00 5.67 6.40
CA ARG A 86 -7.53 5.51 7.78
C ARG A 86 -6.00 5.39 7.84
N LEU A 87 -5.40 4.60 6.95
CA LEU A 87 -3.94 4.46 6.84
C LEU A 87 -3.28 5.79 6.47
N ALA A 88 -3.93 6.61 5.65
CA ALA A 88 -3.49 7.94 5.26
C ALA A 88 -3.69 9.01 6.36
N GLY A 89 -4.25 8.65 7.51
CA GLY A 89 -4.47 9.57 8.63
C GLY A 89 -5.64 10.51 8.47
N VAL A 90 -6.59 10.18 7.57
CA VAL A 90 -7.83 10.94 7.39
C VAL A 90 -8.71 10.81 8.65
N PRO A 91 -9.36 11.88 9.14
CA PRO A 91 -10.31 11.79 10.24
C PRO A 91 -11.47 10.86 9.87
N VAL A 92 -11.70 9.82 10.69
CA VAL A 92 -12.78 8.84 10.53
C VAL A 92 -13.45 8.57 11.86
N GLY A 93 -14.66 7.98 11.85
CA GLY A 93 -15.45 7.68 13.04
C GLY A 93 -15.75 8.93 13.86
N GLU A 94 -15.50 8.89 15.16
CA GLU A 94 -15.77 10.02 16.08
C GLU A 94 -15.00 11.30 15.72
N LYS A 95 -13.89 11.21 14.99
CA LYS A 95 -13.10 12.37 14.52
C LYS A 95 -13.73 13.06 13.31
N LEU A 96 -14.64 12.38 12.61
CA LEU A 96 -15.36 12.93 11.45
C LEU A 96 -16.56 13.77 11.90
N ARG A 97 -16.26 14.96 12.46
CA ARG A 97 -17.25 15.91 13.00
C ARG A 97 -16.79 17.35 12.82
N GLY A 98 -17.72 18.28 13.01
CA GLY A 98 -17.45 19.73 12.89
C GLY A 98 -16.91 20.06 11.49
N SER A 99 -15.82 20.79 11.40
CA SER A 99 -15.21 21.18 10.13
C SER A 99 -14.73 19.99 9.27
N ASN A 100 -14.51 18.80 9.87
CA ASN A 100 -14.12 17.63 9.12
C ASN A 100 -15.25 17.04 8.26
N MET A 101 -16.51 17.40 8.54
CA MET A 101 -17.65 17.02 7.71
C MET A 101 -17.60 17.63 6.30
N ALA A 102 -16.80 18.68 6.08
CA ALA A 102 -16.58 19.29 4.78
C ALA A 102 -15.47 18.59 3.97
N LEU A 103 -14.85 17.53 4.49
CA LEU A 103 -13.85 16.76 3.77
C LEU A 103 -14.54 15.81 2.76
N TYR A 104 -13.91 15.70 1.59
CA TYR A 104 -14.34 14.77 0.55
C TYR A 104 -13.12 14.10 -0.11
N LEU A 105 -13.35 12.94 -0.69
CA LEU A 105 -12.40 12.20 -1.50
C LEU A 105 -12.73 12.43 -2.98
N LEU A 106 -11.80 12.98 -3.74
CA LEU A 106 -11.83 13.02 -5.20
C LEU A 106 -11.03 11.82 -5.71
N VAL A 107 -11.68 10.88 -6.38
CA VAL A 107 -11.03 9.71 -7.00
C VAL A 107 -10.87 9.98 -8.49
N GLU A 108 -9.69 9.66 -9.03
CA GLU A 108 -9.36 9.85 -10.44
C GLU A 108 -8.90 8.54 -11.08
N ALA A 109 -9.39 8.28 -12.28
CA ALA A 109 -9.04 7.16 -13.13
C ALA A 109 -7.97 7.54 -14.17
N ALA A 110 -7.41 6.54 -14.85
CA ALA A 110 -6.34 6.71 -15.84
C ALA A 110 -6.73 7.59 -17.04
N ASP A 111 -8.01 7.57 -17.41
CA ASP A 111 -8.59 8.38 -18.50
C ASP A 111 -8.97 9.81 -18.07
N GLY A 112 -8.67 10.18 -16.81
CA GLY A 112 -9.04 11.48 -16.23
C GLY A 112 -10.48 11.53 -15.72
N TYR A 113 -11.24 10.42 -15.75
CA TYR A 113 -12.57 10.37 -15.15
C TYR A 113 -12.50 10.59 -13.64
N ARG A 114 -13.37 11.43 -13.11
CA ARG A 114 -13.36 11.84 -11.70
C ARG A 114 -14.69 11.63 -11.04
N VAL A 115 -14.65 11.13 -9.79
CA VAL A 115 -15.83 10.98 -8.94
C VAL A 115 -15.52 11.46 -7.52
N VAL A 116 -16.56 11.93 -6.83
CA VAL A 116 -16.44 12.51 -5.50
C VAL A 116 -17.29 11.71 -4.51
N PHE A 117 -16.71 11.54 -3.32
CA PHE A 117 -17.39 10.98 -2.14
C PHE A 117 -17.19 11.93 -0.96
N ALA A 118 -18.28 12.35 -0.33
CA ALA A 118 -18.17 12.94 1.01
C ALA A 118 -17.62 11.87 1.97
N LEU A 119 -16.74 12.23 2.91
CA LEU A 119 -16.16 11.21 3.81
C LEU A 119 -17.22 10.43 4.61
N PRO A 120 -18.35 11.05 5.07
CA PRO A 120 -19.40 10.29 5.74
C PRO A 120 -20.04 9.19 4.88
N GLU A 121 -20.00 9.29 3.55
CA GLU A 121 -20.51 8.24 2.66
C GLU A 121 -19.65 6.96 2.67
N LEU A 122 -18.41 7.07 3.15
CA LEU A 122 -17.43 5.98 3.19
C LEU A 122 -17.27 5.38 4.59
N ASP A 123 -17.67 6.11 5.63
CA ASP A 123 -17.38 5.77 7.02
C ASP A 123 -18.51 4.93 7.65
N PRO A 124 -18.20 3.74 8.19
CA PRO A 124 -19.19 2.87 8.83
C PRO A 124 -19.88 3.48 10.05
N ALA A 125 -19.38 4.58 10.61
CA ALA A 125 -20.10 5.34 11.65
C ALA A 125 -21.34 6.08 11.11
N PHE A 126 -21.45 6.25 9.78
CA PHE A 126 -22.55 7.00 9.14
C PHE A 126 -23.35 6.15 8.16
N THR A 127 -22.77 5.08 7.63
CA THR A 127 -23.40 4.25 6.59
C THR A 127 -22.95 2.79 6.68
N GLU A 128 -23.83 1.88 6.31
CA GLU A 128 -23.47 0.45 6.18
C GLU A 128 -22.88 0.12 4.80
N ARG A 129 -22.93 1.06 3.86
CA ARG A 129 -22.40 0.87 2.52
C ARG A 129 -20.89 0.75 2.55
N VAL A 130 -20.37 -0.29 1.89
CA VAL A 130 -18.94 -0.46 1.68
C VAL A 130 -18.58 -0.05 0.25
N VAL A 131 -17.93 1.09 0.07
CA VAL A 131 -17.32 1.45 -1.22
C VAL A 131 -15.98 0.74 -1.33
N LEU A 132 -15.85 -0.10 -2.36
CA LEU A 132 -14.71 -0.99 -2.54
C LEU A 132 -13.78 -0.49 -3.64
N LEU A 133 -12.49 -0.47 -3.37
CA LEU A 133 -11.45 -0.45 -4.40
C LEU A 133 -11.15 -1.91 -4.74
N ALA A 134 -11.82 -2.40 -5.77
CA ALA A 134 -11.77 -3.81 -6.19
C ALA A 134 -10.61 -4.07 -7.14
N ASP A 135 -10.02 -5.24 -7.02
CA ASP A 135 -9.01 -5.80 -7.93
C ASP A 135 -9.42 -7.17 -8.51
N HIS A 136 -10.48 -7.79 -7.94
CA HIS A 136 -11.04 -9.06 -8.41
C HIS A 136 -12.54 -8.97 -8.63
N ARG A 137 -13.02 -9.77 -9.60
CA ARG A 137 -14.42 -10.07 -9.88
C ARG A 137 -14.61 -11.58 -10.00
N ASP A 138 -15.57 -12.14 -9.26
CA ASP A 138 -15.88 -13.57 -9.24
C ASP A 138 -14.64 -14.47 -9.04
N GLY A 139 -13.73 -14.03 -8.14
CA GLY A 139 -12.49 -14.71 -7.80
C GLY A 139 -11.37 -14.59 -8.83
N GLN A 140 -11.56 -13.83 -9.91
CA GLN A 140 -10.55 -13.59 -10.94
C GLN A 140 -10.07 -12.14 -10.91
N PRO A 141 -8.79 -11.86 -11.23
CA PRO A 141 -8.32 -10.50 -11.42
C PRO A 141 -9.17 -9.76 -12.45
N LEU A 142 -9.33 -8.44 -12.25
CA LEU A 142 -10.03 -7.60 -13.20
C LEU A 142 -9.37 -7.64 -14.58
N THR A 143 -10.19 -7.51 -15.63
CA THR A 143 -9.68 -7.43 -17.01
C THR A 143 -8.84 -6.16 -17.21
N THR A 144 -7.99 -6.12 -18.22
CA THR A 144 -7.16 -4.94 -18.55
C THR A 144 -7.97 -3.68 -18.83
N THR A 145 -9.23 -3.83 -19.26
CA THR A 145 -10.15 -2.70 -19.53
C THR A 145 -10.80 -2.14 -18.26
N GLU A 146 -10.77 -2.87 -17.16
CA GLU A 146 -11.37 -2.48 -15.87
C GLU A 146 -10.33 -2.23 -14.79
N GLY A 147 -9.26 -3.02 -14.78
CA GLY A 147 -8.20 -3.06 -13.80
C GLY A 147 -7.00 -2.15 -14.08
N PRO A 148 -6.00 -2.23 -13.22
CA PRO A 148 -5.90 -3.17 -12.10
C PRO A 148 -6.88 -2.90 -10.97
N LEU A 149 -7.44 -1.69 -10.85
CA LEU A 149 -8.33 -1.27 -9.78
C LEU A 149 -9.61 -0.63 -10.32
N ARG A 150 -10.73 -0.94 -9.69
CA ARG A 150 -12.05 -0.41 -10.03
C ARG A 150 -12.81 -0.03 -8.77
N LEU A 151 -13.56 1.08 -8.80
CA LEU A 151 -14.54 1.38 -7.76
C LEU A 151 -15.79 0.53 -7.93
N VAL A 152 -16.26 -0.01 -6.82
CA VAL A 152 -17.57 -0.66 -6.70
C VAL A 152 -18.35 0.04 -5.61
N VAL A 153 -19.50 0.61 -5.97
CA VAL A 153 -20.38 1.35 -5.07
C VAL A 153 -21.73 0.63 -5.04
N PRO A 154 -21.92 -0.34 -4.12
CA PRO A 154 -23.15 -1.12 -4.07
C PRO A 154 -24.37 -0.24 -3.84
N ASP A 155 -25.54 -0.73 -4.25
CA ASP A 155 -26.84 -0.10 -4.07
C ASP A 155 -27.05 1.22 -4.83
N GLU A 156 -26.15 1.63 -5.69
CA GLU A 156 -26.38 2.75 -6.59
C GLU A 156 -27.24 2.36 -7.78
N LYS A 157 -28.26 3.15 -8.05
CA LYS A 157 -29.14 2.97 -9.22
C LYS A 157 -28.41 3.22 -10.56
N ARG A 158 -27.30 3.92 -10.53
CA ARG A 158 -26.46 4.28 -11.69
C ARG A 158 -25.01 4.01 -11.36
N HIS A 159 -24.29 3.37 -12.28
CA HIS A 159 -22.87 3.02 -12.13
C HIS A 159 -21.91 4.18 -12.46
N ALA A 160 -22.38 5.44 -12.37
CA ALA A 160 -21.55 6.60 -12.72
C ALA A 160 -20.31 6.74 -11.81
N ARG A 161 -20.38 6.31 -10.55
CA ARG A 161 -19.23 6.35 -9.64
C ARG A 161 -18.40 5.03 -9.61
N TRP A 162 -18.75 4.06 -10.45
CA TRP A 162 -17.97 2.81 -10.60
C TRP A 162 -16.81 3.04 -11.58
N ALA A 163 -15.89 3.95 -11.22
CA ALA A 163 -14.75 4.28 -12.07
C ALA A 163 -13.85 3.06 -12.26
N ARG A 164 -13.37 2.85 -13.49
CA ARG A 164 -12.44 1.79 -13.88
C ARG A 164 -11.03 2.36 -13.93
N GLN A 165 -10.00 1.49 -13.87
CA GLN A 165 -8.60 1.89 -13.96
C GLN A 165 -8.26 3.03 -12.99
N VAL A 166 -8.73 2.92 -11.75
CA VAL A 166 -8.53 3.94 -10.72
C VAL A 166 -7.07 4.02 -10.33
N GLN A 167 -6.52 5.24 -10.25
CA GLN A 167 -5.10 5.48 -9.97
C GLN A 167 -4.86 6.30 -8.71
N SER A 168 -5.78 7.19 -8.36
CA SER A 168 -5.53 8.08 -7.22
C SER A 168 -6.81 8.52 -6.49
N GLY A 169 -6.61 8.88 -5.23
CA GLY A 169 -7.56 9.59 -4.39
C GLY A 169 -6.92 10.87 -3.84
N THR A 170 -7.64 11.99 -3.89
CA THR A 170 -7.20 13.25 -3.30
C THR A 170 -8.23 13.70 -2.28
N VAL A 171 -7.83 13.77 -1.02
CA VAL A 171 -8.67 14.32 0.05
C VAL A 171 -8.62 15.85 -0.02
N ARG A 172 -9.76 16.48 0.00
CA ARG A 172 -9.92 17.94 -0.04
C ARG A 172 -11.00 18.38 0.93
N ARG A 173 -10.96 19.67 1.24
CA ARG A 173 -12.02 20.35 1.99
C ARG A 173 -12.87 21.19 1.03
N ALA A 174 -14.18 21.09 1.17
CA ALA A 174 -15.08 22.02 0.50
C ALA A 174 -14.87 23.44 1.04
N PRO A 175 -15.03 24.49 0.16
CA PRO A 175 -14.85 25.88 0.55
C PRO A 175 -15.87 26.34 1.58
#